data_450db5bc0247b3bab2c5afd5e54b5d2e
#
_entry.id   450db5bc0247b3bab2c5afd5e54b5d2e
#
_cell.length_a   1.000
_cell.length_b   1.000
_cell.length_c   1.000
_cell.angle_alpha   90.00
_cell.angle_beta   90.00
_cell.angle_gamma   90.00
#
_symmetry.space_group_name_H-M   'P 1'
#
loop_
_entity.id
_entity.type
_entity.pdbx_description
1 polymer ?
#
loop_
_entity_poly.entity_id
_entity_poly.type
_entity_poly.pdbx_seq_one_letter_code
_entity_poly.pdbx_strand_id
1 'polypeptide(L)'
;TKDDSGNSKDVSDDEKAQLKSQAEAIASGLKEGGDLNALAEEQGATVQTLTFDKDTTSPDEDLIKAADALGEGESTDVIETEKGCYVAKVTSLLDRTATDSKKSQIVQERQTKLYDDTVKKWRKKADIKVHKGVWKKVSFQKVSVKMKTETQTPYTDQVQTDDQAQTDN
;
A
#
# COMPACT_ATOMS: atom_id res chain seq x y z
N THR A 1 -6.66 17.52 -19.35
CA THR A 1 -5.43 17.85 -20.12
C THR A 1 -4.75 19.05 -19.47
N LYS A 2 -3.40 19.07 -19.43
CA LYS A 2 -2.64 20.23 -18.95
C LYS A 2 -2.37 21.15 -20.14
N ASP A 3 -2.48 22.46 -19.91
CA ASP A 3 -2.04 23.45 -20.89
C ASP A 3 -0.51 23.54 -20.94
N ASP A 4 0.03 24.29 -21.91
CA ASP A 4 1.48 24.51 -22.11
C ASP A 4 2.17 25.16 -20.88
N SER A 5 1.38 25.68 -19.92
CA SER A 5 1.84 26.28 -18.66
C SER A 5 1.67 25.34 -17.47
N GLY A 6 1.23 24.09 -17.68
CA GLY A 6 1.05 23.07 -16.63
C GLY A 6 -0.22 23.24 -15.77
N ASN A 7 -1.10 24.15 -16.15
CA ASN A 7 -2.37 24.43 -15.45
C ASN A 7 -3.46 23.46 -15.95
N SER A 8 -4.38 23.04 -15.06
CA SER A 8 -5.54 22.23 -15.46
C SER A 8 -6.43 23.04 -16.38
N LYS A 9 -6.53 22.61 -17.64
CA LYS A 9 -7.47 23.18 -18.59
C LYS A 9 -8.84 22.56 -18.33
N ASP A 10 -9.86 23.37 -18.16
CA ASP A 10 -11.24 22.88 -18.16
C ASP A 10 -11.51 22.18 -19.48
N VAL A 11 -11.91 20.93 -19.42
CA VAL A 11 -12.25 20.11 -20.59
C VAL A 11 -13.55 20.67 -21.17
N SER A 12 -13.57 20.95 -22.48
CA SER A 12 -14.79 21.45 -23.13
C SER A 12 -15.92 20.41 -23.08
N ASP A 13 -17.15 20.87 -23.23
CA ASP A 13 -18.31 19.94 -23.19
C ASP A 13 -18.26 18.94 -24.33
N ASP A 14 -17.73 19.31 -25.50
CA ASP A 14 -17.53 18.40 -26.63
C ASP A 14 -16.46 17.34 -26.30
N GLU A 15 -15.34 17.72 -25.66
CA GLU A 15 -14.31 16.79 -25.21
C GLU A 15 -14.84 15.82 -24.15
N LYS A 16 -15.66 16.33 -23.21
CA LYS A 16 -16.31 15.46 -22.20
C LYS A 16 -17.25 14.44 -22.84
N ALA A 17 -18.06 14.88 -23.81
CA ALA A 17 -18.96 13.98 -24.55
C ALA A 17 -18.18 12.90 -25.31
N GLN A 18 -17.04 13.25 -25.90
CA GLN A 18 -16.18 12.29 -26.59
C GLN A 18 -15.56 11.28 -25.61
N LEU A 19 -15.01 11.75 -24.49
CA LEU A 19 -14.44 10.87 -23.45
C LEU A 19 -15.50 9.92 -22.88
N LYS A 20 -16.73 10.41 -22.68
CA LYS A 20 -17.86 9.58 -22.24
C LYS A 20 -18.18 8.50 -23.27
N SER A 21 -18.28 8.85 -24.53
CA SER A 21 -18.56 7.89 -25.61
C SER A 21 -17.47 6.82 -25.71
N GLN A 22 -16.19 7.18 -25.55
CA GLN A 22 -15.08 6.23 -25.50
C GLN A 22 -15.19 5.29 -24.28
N ALA A 23 -15.53 5.82 -23.11
CA ALA A 23 -15.73 5.02 -21.91
C ALA A 23 -16.95 4.08 -22.04
N GLU A 24 -18.04 4.52 -22.67
CA GLU A 24 -19.22 3.70 -22.98
C GLU A 24 -18.89 2.55 -23.93
N ALA A 25 -18.03 2.77 -24.92
CA ALA A 25 -17.56 1.73 -25.82
C ALA A 25 -16.75 0.66 -25.07
N ILE A 26 -15.86 1.08 -24.18
CA ILE A 26 -15.09 0.18 -23.32
C ILE A 26 -16.03 -0.63 -22.39
N ALA A 27 -16.96 0.05 -21.71
CA ALA A 27 -17.90 -0.61 -20.79
C ALA A 27 -18.78 -1.64 -21.52
N SER A 28 -19.24 -1.33 -22.73
CA SER A 28 -20.01 -2.25 -23.55
C SER A 28 -19.21 -3.47 -24.00
N GLY A 29 -17.97 -3.24 -24.49
CA GLY A 29 -17.07 -4.31 -24.88
C GLY A 29 -16.69 -5.24 -23.71
N LEU A 30 -16.55 -4.70 -22.49
CA LEU A 30 -16.29 -5.51 -21.29
C LEU A 30 -17.50 -6.39 -20.92
N LYS A 31 -18.72 -5.89 -21.07
CA LYS A 31 -19.96 -6.67 -20.83
C LYS A 31 -20.13 -7.80 -21.84
N GLU A 32 -19.58 -7.63 -23.03
CA GLU A 32 -19.54 -8.67 -24.07
C GLU A 32 -18.39 -9.67 -23.87
N GLY A 33 -17.58 -9.50 -22.82
CA GLY A 33 -16.46 -10.38 -22.48
C GLY A 33 -15.15 -10.01 -23.13
N GLY A 34 -15.02 -8.80 -23.66
CA GLY A 34 -13.79 -8.28 -24.25
C GLY A 34 -12.63 -8.13 -23.23
N ASP A 35 -11.43 -8.07 -23.77
CA ASP A 35 -10.23 -7.79 -22.97
C ASP A 35 -10.08 -6.30 -22.67
N LEU A 36 -9.90 -5.93 -21.41
CA LEU A 36 -9.81 -4.55 -20.97
C LEU A 36 -8.63 -3.79 -21.61
N ASN A 37 -7.48 -4.45 -21.75
CA ASN A 37 -6.30 -3.80 -22.29
C ASN A 37 -6.47 -3.50 -23.77
N ALA A 38 -7.02 -4.47 -24.53
CA ALA A 38 -7.29 -4.29 -25.96
C ALA A 38 -8.32 -3.18 -26.21
N LEU A 39 -9.41 -3.18 -25.46
CA LEU A 39 -10.45 -2.14 -25.56
C LEU A 39 -9.93 -0.75 -25.19
N ALA A 40 -9.11 -0.68 -24.16
CA ALA A 40 -8.50 0.59 -23.71
C ALA A 40 -7.51 1.13 -24.75
N GLU A 41 -6.67 0.26 -25.34
CA GLU A 41 -5.72 0.63 -26.39
C GLU A 41 -6.45 1.15 -27.63
N GLU A 42 -7.52 0.50 -28.05
CA GLU A 42 -8.36 0.93 -29.17
C GLU A 42 -8.96 2.32 -28.96
N GLN A 43 -9.38 2.63 -27.74
CA GLN A 43 -9.97 3.92 -27.39
C GLN A 43 -8.95 4.95 -26.91
N GLY A 44 -7.66 4.62 -26.85
CA GLY A 44 -6.59 5.51 -26.36
C GLY A 44 -6.67 5.78 -24.85
N ALA A 45 -7.30 4.89 -24.09
CA ALA A 45 -7.44 4.99 -22.64
C ALA A 45 -6.25 4.33 -21.92
N THR A 46 -6.00 4.76 -20.67
CA THR A 46 -4.94 4.20 -19.84
C THR A 46 -5.50 3.19 -18.85
N VAL A 47 -4.92 1.99 -18.82
CA VAL A 47 -5.27 0.95 -17.85
C VAL A 47 -4.35 1.05 -16.63
N GLN A 48 -4.93 0.97 -15.44
CA GLN A 48 -4.21 0.90 -14.18
C GLN A 48 -4.79 -0.21 -13.32
N THR A 49 -3.92 -0.94 -12.62
CA THR A 49 -4.34 -1.92 -11.62
C THR A 49 -4.33 -1.28 -10.25
N LEU A 50 -5.43 -1.43 -9.53
CA LEU A 50 -5.61 -0.87 -8.19
C LEU A 50 -6.09 -1.97 -7.24
N THR A 51 -5.49 -2.03 -6.07
CA THR A 51 -6.01 -2.78 -4.93
C THR A 51 -6.63 -1.81 -3.94
N PHE A 52 -7.84 -2.07 -3.50
CA PHE A 52 -8.57 -1.20 -2.58
C PHE A 52 -9.14 -1.96 -1.39
N ASP A 53 -9.40 -1.24 -0.32
CA ASP A 53 -10.13 -1.69 0.87
C ASP A 53 -11.25 -0.70 1.20
N LYS A 54 -12.02 -0.99 2.23
CA LYS A 54 -13.18 -0.15 2.66
C LYS A 54 -12.82 1.30 3.01
N ASP A 55 -11.54 1.59 3.28
CA ASP A 55 -11.05 2.90 3.68
C ASP A 55 -10.39 3.65 2.49
N THR A 56 -10.35 3.02 1.32
CA THR A 56 -9.76 3.59 0.10
C THR A 56 -10.74 4.57 -0.55
N THR A 57 -10.24 5.77 -0.87
CA THR A 57 -11.02 6.84 -1.51
C THR A 57 -10.40 7.34 -2.82
N SER A 58 -9.28 6.76 -3.23
CA SER A 58 -8.55 7.15 -4.44
C SER A 58 -8.61 6.03 -5.49
N PRO A 59 -8.74 6.32 -6.78
CA PRO A 59 -8.71 7.63 -7.44
C PRO A 59 -10.00 8.45 -7.26
N ASP A 60 -11.14 7.79 -7.01
CA ASP A 60 -12.44 8.41 -6.79
C ASP A 60 -13.32 7.50 -5.92
N GLU A 61 -14.08 8.11 -5.00
CA GLU A 61 -14.89 7.36 -4.02
C GLU A 61 -16.07 6.63 -4.68
N ASP A 62 -16.69 7.22 -5.69
CA ASP A 62 -17.83 6.63 -6.37
C ASP A 62 -17.39 5.43 -7.23
N LEU A 63 -16.18 5.50 -7.82
CA LEU A 63 -15.57 4.37 -8.52
C LEU A 63 -15.31 3.20 -7.56
N ILE A 64 -14.74 3.46 -6.39
CA ILE A 64 -14.47 2.43 -5.38
C ILE A 64 -15.77 1.78 -4.90
N LYS A 65 -16.80 2.57 -4.59
CA LYS A 65 -18.12 2.06 -4.18
C LYS A 65 -18.77 1.19 -5.25
N ALA A 66 -18.70 1.63 -6.52
CA ALA A 66 -19.24 0.87 -7.62
C ALA A 66 -18.49 -0.45 -7.83
N ALA A 67 -17.16 -0.44 -7.71
CA ALA A 67 -16.35 -1.65 -7.82
C ALA A 67 -16.56 -2.62 -6.65
N ASP A 68 -16.76 -2.12 -5.43
CA ASP A 68 -17.00 -2.93 -4.22
C ASP A 68 -18.34 -3.70 -4.28
N ALA A 69 -19.30 -3.17 -5.03
CA ALA A 69 -20.60 -3.82 -5.23
C ALA A 69 -20.59 -4.96 -6.26
N LEU A 70 -19.48 -5.15 -7.00
CA LEU A 70 -19.36 -6.11 -8.10
C LEU A 70 -18.72 -7.41 -7.65
N GLY A 71 -19.05 -8.48 -8.40
CA GLY A 71 -18.38 -9.77 -8.31
C GLY A 71 -17.09 -9.85 -9.12
N GLU A 72 -16.35 -10.94 -8.92
CA GLU A 72 -15.13 -11.22 -9.69
C GLU A 72 -15.45 -11.41 -11.18
N GLY A 73 -14.73 -10.70 -12.04
CA GLY A 73 -14.92 -10.69 -13.49
C GLY A 73 -15.93 -9.66 -13.97
N GLU A 74 -16.72 -9.05 -13.10
CA GLU A 74 -17.70 -8.04 -13.48
C GLU A 74 -17.04 -6.66 -13.71
N SER A 75 -17.75 -5.80 -14.45
CA SER A 75 -17.31 -4.44 -14.76
C SER A 75 -18.37 -3.41 -14.39
N THR A 76 -17.92 -2.21 -14.02
CA THR A 76 -18.80 -1.06 -13.76
C THR A 76 -19.40 -0.53 -15.06
N ASP A 77 -20.47 0.23 -14.92
CA ASP A 77 -20.85 1.23 -15.90
C ASP A 77 -19.84 2.39 -15.92
N VAL A 78 -20.01 3.31 -16.87
CA VAL A 78 -19.17 4.52 -16.91
C VAL A 78 -19.47 5.40 -15.71
N ILE A 79 -18.41 5.78 -14.99
CA ILE A 79 -18.48 6.67 -13.84
C ILE A 79 -17.83 7.99 -14.24
N GLU A 80 -18.63 9.03 -14.27
CA GLU A 80 -18.21 10.39 -14.57
C GLU A 80 -17.80 11.11 -13.30
N THR A 81 -16.58 11.63 -13.30
CA THR A 81 -16.04 12.41 -12.18
C THR A 81 -15.49 13.74 -12.69
N GLU A 82 -15.14 14.64 -11.78
CA GLU A 82 -14.46 15.88 -12.14
C GLU A 82 -13.10 15.66 -12.84
N LYS A 83 -12.49 14.49 -12.63
CA LYS A 83 -11.17 14.15 -13.18
C LYS A 83 -11.24 13.43 -14.52
N GLY A 84 -12.40 12.92 -14.90
CA GLY A 84 -12.62 12.18 -16.14
C GLY A 84 -13.65 11.07 -16.03
N CYS A 85 -13.71 10.22 -17.04
CA CYS A 85 -14.58 9.05 -17.08
C CYS A 85 -13.77 7.80 -16.71
N TYR A 86 -14.35 6.97 -15.86
CA TYR A 86 -13.73 5.74 -15.38
C TYR A 86 -14.63 4.54 -15.67
N VAL A 87 -13.99 3.42 -16.00
CA VAL A 87 -14.61 2.09 -16.07
C VAL A 87 -13.68 1.14 -15.33
N ALA A 88 -14.20 0.35 -14.44
CA ALA A 88 -13.41 -0.64 -13.72
C ALA A 88 -13.90 -2.06 -14.01
N LYS A 89 -12.97 -3.02 -13.98
CA LYS A 89 -13.25 -4.45 -14.00
C LYS A 89 -12.62 -5.09 -12.76
N VAL A 90 -13.42 -5.82 -11.99
CA VAL A 90 -12.95 -6.54 -10.83
C VAL A 90 -12.25 -7.82 -11.28
N THR A 91 -10.97 -7.93 -11.05
CA THR A 91 -10.16 -9.10 -11.43
C THR A 91 -10.10 -10.15 -10.34
N SER A 92 -10.17 -9.73 -9.08
CA SER A 92 -10.22 -10.62 -7.92
C SER A 92 -10.84 -9.91 -6.73
N LEU A 93 -11.68 -10.61 -5.99
CA LEU A 93 -12.28 -10.10 -4.73
C LEU A 93 -11.30 -10.16 -3.55
N LEU A 94 -10.22 -10.93 -3.66
CA LEU A 94 -9.23 -11.08 -2.61
C LEU A 94 -7.81 -11.01 -3.16
N ASP A 95 -7.16 -9.88 -2.96
CA ASP A 95 -5.71 -9.78 -3.13
C ASP A 95 -5.02 -10.34 -1.88
N ARG A 96 -4.51 -11.60 -1.99
CA ARG A 96 -3.83 -12.28 -0.88
C ARG A 96 -2.55 -11.56 -0.49
N THR A 97 -1.79 -11.03 -1.44
CA THR A 97 -0.52 -10.36 -1.18
C THR A 97 -0.73 -9.06 -0.41
N ALA A 98 -1.69 -8.24 -0.86
CA ALA A 98 -2.07 -7.02 -0.15
C ALA A 98 -2.67 -7.33 1.23
N THR A 99 -3.50 -8.37 1.34
CA THR A 99 -4.10 -8.82 2.60
C THR A 99 -3.04 -9.25 3.61
N ASP A 100 -2.06 -10.07 3.22
CA ASP A 100 -0.99 -10.54 4.10
C ASP A 100 -0.05 -9.39 4.50
N SER A 101 0.22 -8.45 3.59
CA SER A 101 0.97 -7.24 3.90
C SER A 101 0.24 -6.36 4.93
N LYS A 102 -1.05 -6.13 4.74
CA LYS A 102 -1.88 -5.37 5.69
C LYS A 102 -1.97 -6.04 7.05
N LYS A 103 -2.15 -7.37 7.07
CA LYS A 103 -2.12 -8.17 8.30
C LYS A 103 -0.82 -8.00 9.07
N SER A 104 0.32 -8.04 8.37
CA SER A 104 1.64 -7.85 8.97
C SER A 104 1.79 -6.44 9.56
N GLN A 105 1.34 -5.41 8.86
CA GLN A 105 1.31 -4.03 9.36
C GLN A 105 0.48 -3.91 10.64
N ILE A 106 -0.75 -4.45 10.63
CA ILE A 106 -1.64 -4.41 11.80
C ILE A 106 -1.00 -5.11 13.00
N VAL A 107 -0.32 -6.24 12.78
CA VAL A 107 0.39 -6.96 13.85
C VAL A 107 1.50 -6.08 14.43
N GLN A 108 2.33 -5.45 13.59
CA GLN A 108 3.40 -4.55 14.05
C GLN A 108 2.86 -3.33 14.81
N GLU A 109 1.82 -2.70 14.30
CA GLU A 109 1.17 -1.56 14.97
C GLU A 109 0.64 -1.94 16.35
N ARG A 110 -0.01 -3.11 16.45
CA ARG A 110 -0.53 -3.62 17.74
C ARG A 110 0.59 -3.97 18.71
N GLN A 111 1.69 -4.56 18.22
CA GLN A 111 2.86 -4.87 19.05
C GLN A 111 3.51 -3.59 19.59
N THR A 112 3.71 -2.59 18.72
CA THR A 112 4.27 -1.29 19.12
C THR A 112 3.37 -0.60 20.15
N LYS A 113 2.08 -0.57 19.90
CA LYS A 113 1.12 0.02 20.83
C LYS A 113 1.11 -0.70 22.19
N LEU A 114 1.12 -2.03 22.18
CA LEU A 114 1.16 -2.83 23.41
C LEU A 114 2.45 -2.56 24.18
N TYR A 115 3.59 -2.48 23.51
CA TYR A 115 4.88 -2.14 24.11
C TYR A 115 4.82 -0.75 24.77
N ASP A 116 4.41 0.26 24.04
CA ASP A 116 4.31 1.64 24.53
C ASP A 116 3.36 1.76 25.73
N ASP A 117 2.20 1.14 25.64
CA ASP A 117 1.23 1.17 26.74
C ASP A 117 1.76 0.42 27.98
N THR A 118 2.50 -0.65 27.79
CA THR A 118 3.14 -1.41 28.87
C THR A 118 4.23 -0.59 29.52
N VAL A 119 5.11 0.03 28.73
CA VAL A 119 6.18 0.92 29.23
C VAL A 119 5.58 2.12 29.97
N LYS A 120 4.52 2.74 29.43
CA LYS A 120 3.80 3.83 30.11
C LYS A 120 3.23 3.40 31.46
N LYS A 121 2.64 2.19 31.53
CA LYS A 121 2.13 1.62 32.79
C LYS A 121 3.27 1.38 33.80
N TRP A 122 4.40 0.82 33.35
CA TRP A 122 5.56 0.61 34.23
C TRP A 122 6.15 1.91 34.74
N ARG A 123 6.30 2.92 33.87
CA ARG A 123 6.78 4.25 34.28
C ARG A 123 5.88 4.91 35.33
N LYS A 124 4.56 4.75 35.20
CA LYS A 124 3.62 5.28 36.20
C LYS A 124 3.71 4.56 37.56
N LYS A 125 4.06 3.27 37.55
CA LYS A 125 4.19 2.47 38.78
C LYS A 125 5.59 2.55 39.40
N ALA A 126 6.60 2.92 38.61
CA ALA A 126 7.97 3.02 39.10
C ALA A 126 8.17 4.30 39.91
N ASP A 127 8.80 4.17 41.10
CA ASP A 127 9.25 5.30 41.89
C ASP A 127 10.57 5.81 41.31
N ILE A 128 10.48 6.71 40.33
CA ILE A 128 11.63 7.26 39.62
C ILE A 128 12.12 8.51 40.36
N LYS A 129 13.24 8.39 41.07
CA LYS A 129 13.92 9.51 41.76
C LYS A 129 15.06 10.03 40.90
N VAL A 130 14.91 11.22 40.35
CA VAL A 130 15.97 11.87 39.58
C VAL A 130 16.80 12.78 40.50
N HIS A 131 18.06 12.45 40.71
CA HIS A 131 18.99 13.26 41.50
C HIS A 131 19.51 14.44 40.67
N LYS A 132 18.70 15.48 40.53
CA LYS A 132 19.01 16.68 39.74
C LYS A 132 20.35 17.34 40.10
N GLY A 133 20.74 17.28 41.37
CA GLY A 133 22.03 17.83 41.84
C GLY A 133 23.22 17.07 41.27
N VAL A 134 23.10 15.76 41.03
CA VAL A 134 24.15 14.97 40.39
C VAL A 134 24.19 15.25 38.90
N TRP A 135 23.01 15.30 38.24
CA TRP A 135 22.91 15.59 36.80
C TRP A 135 23.52 16.94 36.41
N LYS A 136 23.32 17.98 37.22
CA LYS A 136 23.91 19.31 36.96
C LYS A 136 25.45 19.31 36.99
N LYS A 137 26.10 18.33 37.63
CA LYS A 137 27.56 18.18 37.71
C LYS A 137 28.15 17.35 36.56
N VAL A 138 27.30 16.68 35.76
CA VAL A 138 27.75 15.88 34.62
C VAL A 138 28.06 16.81 33.44
N SER A 139 29.32 16.85 33.06
CA SER A 139 29.82 17.60 31.90
C SER A 139 30.24 16.61 30.83
N PHE A 140 29.60 16.65 29.68
CA PHE A 140 29.94 15.79 28.54
C PHE A 140 31.20 16.24 27.79
N GLN A 141 31.68 17.45 28.05
CA GLN A 141 32.90 17.99 27.41
C GLN A 141 34.20 17.29 27.82
N LYS A 142 34.17 16.53 28.91
CA LYS A 142 35.34 15.81 29.45
C LYS A 142 35.22 14.30 29.38
N VAL A 143 34.20 13.78 28.77
CA VAL A 143 33.96 12.32 28.65
C VAL A 143 34.60 11.83 27.37
N SER A 144 35.77 11.21 27.48
CA SER A 144 36.31 10.40 26.38
C SER A 144 35.63 9.04 26.40
N VAL A 145 34.68 8.82 25.49
CA VAL A 145 34.08 7.49 25.29
C VAL A 145 35.09 6.65 24.52
N LYS A 146 35.74 5.71 25.19
CA LYS A 146 36.47 4.64 24.51
C LYS A 146 35.44 3.63 24.05
N MET A 147 35.15 3.59 22.76
CA MET A 147 34.37 2.50 22.19
C MET A 147 35.15 1.20 22.35
N LYS A 148 34.62 0.28 23.15
CA LYS A 148 35.11 -1.09 23.19
C LYS A 148 34.67 -1.74 21.87
N THR A 149 35.60 -1.88 20.95
CA THR A 149 35.37 -2.64 19.73
C THR A 149 35.24 -4.10 20.16
N GLU A 150 34.03 -4.57 20.35
CA GLU A 150 33.79 -6.01 20.41
C GLU A 150 34.01 -6.54 19.01
N THR A 151 35.05 -7.36 18.91
CA THR A 151 35.33 -8.14 17.70
C THR A 151 34.11 -9.08 17.51
N GLN A 152 33.21 -8.71 16.59
CA GLN A 152 32.18 -9.63 16.18
C GLN A 152 32.87 -10.82 15.52
N THR A 153 32.87 -11.95 16.20
CA THR A 153 33.18 -13.23 15.55
C THR A 153 32.12 -13.47 14.50
N PRO A 154 32.50 -13.70 13.24
CA PRO A 154 31.51 -14.00 12.22
C PRO A 154 30.73 -15.24 12.64
N TYR A 155 29.42 -15.13 12.71
CA TYR A 155 28.52 -16.27 12.87
C TYR A 155 28.63 -17.11 11.58
N THR A 156 29.44 -18.16 11.61
CA THR A 156 29.49 -19.15 10.55
C THR A 156 28.25 -20.01 10.71
N ASP A 157 27.27 -19.75 9.86
CA ASP A 157 26.10 -20.60 9.66
C ASP A 157 26.57 -21.94 9.06
N GLN A 158 26.69 -22.94 9.91
CA GLN A 158 26.93 -24.30 9.46
C GLN A 158 25.60 -24.90 9.01
N VAL A 159 25.30 -24.71 7.74
CA VAL A 159 24.29 -25.51 7.06
C VAL A 159 24.83 -26.98 6.98
N GLN A 160 24.39 -27.82 7.89
CA GLN A 160 24.52 -29.26 7.75
C GLN A 160 23.59 -29.73 6.64
N THR A 161 24.15 -29.98 5.49
CA THR A 161 23.51 -30.81 4.46
C THR A 161 23.67 -32.26 4.86
N ASP A 162 22.63 -32.83 5.47
CA ASP A 162 22.50 -34.29 5.57
C ASP A 162 22.09 -34.86 4.20
N ASP A 163 23.12 -35.21 3.43
CA ASP A 163 22.98 -36.01 2.23
C ASP A 163 23.15 -37.45 2.65
N GLN A 164 22.07 -38.17 2.94
CA GLN A 164 22.06 -39.61 3.06
C GLN A 164 21.45 -40.25 1.81
N ALA A 165 22.31 -40.45 0.86
CA ALA A 165 22.08 -41.43 -0.18
C ALA A 165 22.02 -42.84 0.46
N GLN A 166 20.87 -43.48 0.39
CA GLN A 166 20.71 -44.90 0.67
C GLN A 166 20.49 -45.62 -0.64
N THR A 167 21.62 -46.14 -1.19
CA THR A 167 21.65 -47.25 -2.12
C THR A 167 21.61 -48.50 -1.28
N ASP A 168 20.64 -49.38 -1.51
CA ASP A 168 20.91 -50.83 -1.54
C ASP A 168 19.68 -51.63 -2.00
N ASN A 169 19.95 -52.43 -3.06
CA ASN A 169 19.42 -53.74 -3.46
C ASN A 169 18.03 -53.82 -4.04
#